data_faa43964347a7fe62c3ace896be2ce44
#
_entry.id   faa43964347a7fe62c3ace896be2ce44
#
_cell.length_a   1.000
_cell.length_b   1.000
_cell.length_c   1.000
_cell.angle_alpha   90.00
_cell.angle_beta   90.00
_cell.angle_gamma   90.00
#
_symmetry.space_group_name_H-M   'P 1'
#
loop_
_entity.id
_entity.type
_entity.pdbx_description
1 polymer ?
#
loop_
_entity_poly.entity_id
_entity_poly.type
_entity_poly.pdbx_seq_one_letter_code
_entity_poly.pdbx_strand_id
1 'polypeptide(L)'
;MQQLSVPSLVARAPQMSGAEIAASLVPPRQFSEATLENYRPDPDYPSQAEAVAKVRAFVAAWNGSGGGLFSRRKAPETKPGLYLDGGFGVGKTHLLAALWKLAPGRKYFGTFIEYTALVGALGYAATVKLLKGASLLAIDEFELDDPGDTMIMSRLLGELTASGTRIAATSNTPPNALGEGRFAASDFLREIQGLANRFEIVRIDGLDYRRREIEGHAVPLDDAEFDSAVTDAAAAGSVTADDFDRVLKHLSTVHPSRYVKLVDGLDAVGLRGVHTLTDQADALRFVALVDRLYDDQVRILATGTPLDAVFGDEMLAGGYRKKYLRAVSRLIALTSDQPS
;
A
#
# COMPACT_ATOMS: atom_id res chain seq x y z
N MET A 1 -18.05 25.37 30.58
CA MET A 1 -17.73 24.22 29.69
C MET A 1 -16.29 24.40 29.27
N GLN A 2 -15.38 23.53 29.75
CA GLN A 2 -14.01 23.48 29.18
C GLN A 2 -14.12 22.98 27.74
N GLN A 3 -13.72 23.83 26.77
CA GLN A 3 -13.51 23.35 25.41
C GLN A 3 -12.47 22.23 25.49
N LEU A 4 -12.87 21.00 25.21
CA LEU A 4 -11.93 19.89 24.99
C LEU A 4 -11.02 20.32 23.84
N SER A 5 -9.75 20.58 24.15
CA SER A 5 -8.74 20.89 23.14
C SER A 5 -8.48 19.60 22.36
N VAL A 6 -9.11 19.47 21.18
CA VAL A 6 -8.88 18.33 20.29
C VAL A 6 -7.43 18.40 19.79
N PRO A 7 -6.65 17.30 19.89
CA PRO A 7 -5.31 17.25 19.35
C PRO A 7 -5.26 17.56 17.84
N SER A 8 -4.11 18.04 17.38
CA SER A 8 -3.88 18.39 16.00
C SER A 8 -2.97 17.35 15.33
N LEU A 9 -3.35 16.86 14.14
CA LEU A 9 -2.51 16.02 13.30
C LEU A 9 -1.22 16.78 12.89
N VAL A 10 -1.35 18.09 12.66
CA VAL A 10 -0.24 18.97 12.28
C VAL A 10 0.79 19.15 13.40
N ALA A 11 0.42 18.91 14.65
CA ALA A 11 1.35 18.91 15.77
C ALA A 11 2.20 17.64 15.87
N ARG A 12 1.85 16.59 15.16
CA ARG A 12 2.62 15.34 15.12
C ARG A 12 3.77 15.47 14.11
N ALA A 13 5.01 15.36 14.59
CA ALA A 13 6.22 15.35 13.76
C ALA A 13 6.96 14.02 13.91
N PRO A 14 6.43 12.93 13.34
CA PRO A 14 6.97 11.60 13.59
C PRO A 14 8.38 11.46 13.02
N GLN A 15 9.29 10.96 13.85
CA GLN A 15 10.60 10.51 13.44
C GLN A 15 10.63 8.99 13.48
N MET A 16 11.22 8.36 12.47
CA MET A 16 11.41 6.91 12.43
C MET A 16 12.87 6.61 12.16
N SER A 17 13.48 5.83 13.02
CA SER A 17 14.77 5.21 12.76
C SER A 17 14.63 4.10 11.71
N GLY A 18 15.72 3.74 11.05
CA GLY A 18 15.69 2.61 10.12
C GLY A 18 15.25 1.29 10.76
N ALA A 19 15.53 1.10 12.07
CA ALA A 19 15.07 -0.07 12.82
C ALA A 19 13.54 -0.07 13.01
N GLU A 20 12.94 1.10 13.28
CA GLU A 20 11.48 1.25 13.38
C GLU A 20 10.81 1.08 12.02
N ILE A 21 11.38 1.61 10.92
CA ILE A 21 10.87 1.37 9.56
C ILE A 21 10.92 -0.13 9.26
N ALA A 22 12.01 -0.81 9.57
CA ALA A 22 12.11 -2.25 9.35
C ALA A 22 11.09 -3.06 10.18
N ALA A 23 10.83 -2.63 11.42
CA ALA A 23 9.84 -3.26 12.29
C ALA A 23 8.39 -3.03 11.82
N SER A 24 8.11 -1.92 11.12
CA SER A 24 6.80 -1.63 10.54
C SER A 24 6.55 -2.38 9.21
N LEU A 25 7.53 -3.08 8.65
CA LEU A 25 7.38 -3.86 7.42
C LEU A 25 6.62 -5.18 7.67
N VAL A 26 5.34 -5.03 8.03
CA VAL A 26 4.38 -6.12 8.28
C VAL A 26 3.08 -5.83 7.52
N PRO A 27 2.23 -6.85 7.24
CA PRO A 27 0.95 -6.61 6.59
C PRO A 27 0.06 -5.63 7.36
N PRO A 28 -0.71 -4.78 6.67
CA PRO A 28 -1.70 -3.90 7.29
C PRO A 28 -2.72 -4.66 8.14
N ARG A 29 -3.24 -4.03 9.20
CA ARG A 29 -4.18 -4.65 10.17
C ARG A 29 -5.39 -5.28 9.51
N GLN A 30 -5.96 -4.66 8.49
CA GLN A 30 -7.11 -5.18 7.74
C GLN A 30 -6.84 -6.55 7.08
N PHE A 31 -5.57 -6.94 6.90
CA PHE A 31 -5.16 -8.25 6.37
C PHE A 31 -4.61 -9.18 7.46
N SER A 32 -4.81 -8.85 8.74
CA SER A 32 -4.36 -9.70 9.86
C SER A 32 -4.93 -11.12 9.78
N GLU A 33 -6.15 -11.28 9.27
CA GLU A 33 -6.82 -12.57 9.11
C GLU A 33 -6.74 -13.15 7.69
N ALA A 34 -6.01 -12.49 6.77
CA ALA A 34 -5.89 -12.98 5.39
C ALA A 34 -5.22 -14.36 5.33
N THR A 35 -5.86 -15.32 4.67
CA THR A 35 -5.35 -16.66 4.38
C THR A 35 -5.71 -17.05 2.94
N LEU A 36 -5.12 -18.13 2.43
CA LEU A 36 -5.52 -18.65 1.11
C LEU A 36 -6.89 -19.32 1.14
N GLU A 37 -7.34 -19.74 2.32
CA GLU A 37 -8.61 -20.43 2.54
C GLU A 37 -9.79 -19.46 2.59
N ASN A 38 -9.57 -18.23 3.10
CA ASN A 38 -10.62 -17.21 3.16
C ASN A 38 -10.62 -16.27 1.95
N TYR A 39 -9.67 -16.41 1.02
CA TYR A 39 -9.79 -15.80 -0.29
C TYR A 39 -10.92 -16.47 -1.07
N ARG A 40 -11.85 -15.69 -1.60
CA ARG A 40 -13.03 -16.18 -2.32
C ARG A 40 -12.89 -15.85 -3.81
N PRO A 41 -12.40 -16.79 -4.64
CA PRO A 41 -12.35 -16.59 -6.08
C PRO A 41 -13.77 -16.40 -6.63
N ASP A 42 -13.93 -15.43 -7.52
CA ASP A 42 -15.15 -15.22 -8.28
C ASP A 42 -15.19 -16.25 -9.43
N PRO A 43 -16.26 -17.09 -9.52
CA PRO A 43 -16.38 -18.11 -10.57
C PRO A 43 -16.32 -17.58 -12.01
N ASP A 44 -16.71 -16.30 -12.21
CA ASP A 44 -16.68 -15.66 -13.51
C ASP A 44 -15.24 -15.27 -13.94
N TYR A 45 -14.28 -15.35 -13.01
CA TYR A 45 -12.88 -14.99 -13.24
C TYR A 45 -11.93 -16.14 -12.84
N PRO A 46 -11.73 -17.15 -13.70
CA PRO A 46 -10.89 -18.33 -13.40
C PRO A 46 -9.47 -17.98 -12.96
N SER A 47 -8.92 -16.85 -13.45
CA SER A 47 -7.59 -16.34 -13.08
C SER A 47 -7.41 -16.12 -11.57
N GLN A 48 -8.50 -15.90 -10.82
CA GLN A 48 -8.45 -15.76 -9.36
C GLN A 48 -8.14 -17.08 -8.67
N ALA A 49 -8.78 -18.16 -9.09
CA ALA A 49 -8.48 -19.51 -8.58
C ALA A 49 -7.07 -19.98 -8.99
N GLU A 50 -6.64 -19.64 -10.22
CA GLU A 50 -5.28 -19.89 -10.68
C GLU A 50 -4.24 -19.16 -9.85
N ALA A 51 -4.51 -17.90 -9.46
CA ALA A 51 -3.63 -17.12 -8.60
C ALA A 51 -3.44 -17.80 -7.23
N VAL A 52 -4.50 -18.30 -6.60
CA VAL A 52 -4.41 -19.09 -5.35
C VAL A 52 -3.52 -20.32 -5.56
N ALA A 53 -3.70 -21.06 -6.64
CA ALA A 53 -2.88 -22.24 -6.95
C ALA A 53 -1.40 -21.88 -7.15
N LYS A 54 -1.11 -20.76 -7.84
CA LYS A 54 0.26 -20.24 -8.03
C LYS A 54 0.91 -19.82 -6.72
N VAL A 55 0.19 -19.13 -5.84
CA VAL A 55 0.68 -18.77 -4.51
C VAL A 55 0.98 -20.03 -3.69
N ARG A 56 0.11 -21.04 -3.71
CA ARG A 56 0.37 -22.34 -3.03
C ARG A 56 1.62 -23.03 -3.57
N ALA A 57 1.80 -23.06 -4.89
CA ALA A 57 2.98 -23.64 -5.52
C ALA A 57 4.26 -22.86 -5.15
N PHE A 58 4.18 -21.52 -5.11
CA PHE A 58 5.28 -20.67 -4.68
C PHE A 58 5.69 -20.95 -3.23
N VAL A 59 4.72 -21.13 -2.32
CA VAL A 59 4.97 -21.53 -0.92
C VAL A 59 5.58 -22.93 -0.83
N ALA A 60 5.03 -23.89 -1.56
CA ALA A 60 5.51 -25.27 -1.54
C ALA A 60 7.00 -25.41 -1.95
N ALA A 61 7.49 -24.49 -2.79
CA ALA A 61 8.88 -24.48 -3.21
C ALA A 61 9.88 -24.14 -2.08
N TRP A 62 9.45 -23.58 -0.92
CA TRP A 62 10.31 -23.49 0.27
C TRP A 62 10.50 -24.87 0.93
N ASN A 63 9.44 -25.70 0.91
CA ASN A 63 9.47 -27.02 1.56
C ASN A 63 10.19 -28.07 0.69
N GLY A 64 10.28 -27.84 -0.62
CA GLY A 64 10.92 -28.74 -1.58
C GLY A 64 12.48 -28.68 -1.59
N SER A 65 13.07 -27.64 -1.00
CA SER A 65 14.55 -27.53 -0.91
C SER A 65 15.19 -28.42 0.17
N GLY A 66 14.39 -29.15 0.94
CA GLY A 66 14.85 -30.14 1.94
C GLY A 66 14.87 -31.59 1.46
N GLY A 67 14.80 -31.84 0.17
CA GLY A 67 14.79 -33.17 -0.43
C GLY A 67 16.14 -33.89 -0.25
N GLY A 68 16.09 -35.05 0.41
CA GLY A 68 17.21 -35.88 0.74
C GLY A 68 18.13 -36.24 -0.44
N LEU A 69 19.31 -36.70 -0.13
CA LEU A 69 20.47 -37.03 -1.00
C LEU A 69 20.16 -37.90 -2.25
N PHE A 70 18.92 -38.31 -2.49
CA PHE A 70 18.54 -39.22 -3.59
C PHE A 70 17.55 -38.64 -4.62
N SER A 71 17.12 -37.37 -4.50
CA SER A 71 16.20 -36.77 -5.46
C SER A 71 16.96 -36.12 -6.62
N ARG A 72 17.31 -36.89 -7.64
CA ARG A 72 17.88 -36.44 -8.93
C ARG A 72 16.86 -35.78 -9.88
N ARG A 73 15.67 -35.45 -9.44
CA ARG A 73 14.74 -34.62 -10.26
C ARG A 73 15.15 -33.16 -10.09
N LYS A 74 15.74 -32.59 -11.15
CA LYS A 74 15.89 -31.14 -11.30
C LYS A 74 14.51 -30.55 -11.06
N ALA A 75 14.34 -29.87 -9.89
CA ALA A 75 13.13 -29.10 -9.67
C ALA A 75 12.99 -28.13 -10.85
N PRO A 76 11.80 -27.88 -11.39
CA PRO A 76 11.61 -26.89 -12.43
C PRO A 76 12.24 -25.59 -11.92
N GLU A 77 12.98 -24.91 -12.80
CA GLU A 77 13.66 -23.66 -12.50
C GLU A 77 12.60 -22.59 -12.20
N THR A 78 12.16 -22.56 -10.94
CA THR A 78 11.14 -21.61 -10.49
C THR A 78 11.81 -20.25 -10.35
N LYS A 79 11.22 -19.24 -10.97
CA LYS A 79 11.68 -17.86 -10.80
C LYS A 79 11.69 -17.47 -9.32
N PRO A 80 12.66 -16.66 -8.88
CA PRO A 80 12.77 -16.27 -7.46
C PRO A 80 11.62 -15.36 -6.99
N GLY A 81 10.82 -14.82 -7.93
CA GLY A 81 9.74 -13.89 -7.64
C GLY A 81 8.39 -14.30 -8.19
N LEU A 82 7.34 -13.85 -7.51
CA LEU A 82 5.93 -13.94 -7.92
C LEU A 82 5.37 -12.52 -8.06
N TYR A 83 4.73 -12.20 -9.18
CA TYR A 83 4.14 -10.89 -9.45
C TYR A 83 2.63 -11.04 -9.69
N LEU A 84 1.85 -10.51 -8.77
CA LEU A 84 0.39 -10.52 -8.84
C LEU A 84 -0.08 -9.24 -9.53
N ASP A 85 -0.44 -9.35 -10.81
CA ASP A 85 -0.94 -8.25 -11.64
C ASP A 85 -2.46 -8.31 -11.73
N GLY A 86 -3.13 -7.16 -11.64
CA GLY A 86 -4.58 -7.10 -11.79
C GLY A 86 -5.18 -5.76 -11.42
N GLY A 87 -6.47 -5.61 -11.70
CA GLY A 87 -7.25 -4.41 -11.33
C GLY A 87 -7.33 -4.18 -9.81
N PHE A 88 -8.03 -3.11 -9.45
CA PHE A 88 -8.32 -2.84 -8.03
C PHE A 88 -9.31 -3.86 -7.47
N GLY A 89 -9.27 -4.09 -6.15
CA GLY A 89 -10.27 -4.89 -5.44
C GLY A 89 -10.29 -6.38 -5.75
N VAL A 90 -9.40 -6.90 -6.61
CA VAL A 90 -9.35 -8.34 -6.95
C VAL A 90 -8.61 -9.19 -5.90
N GLY A 91 -8.25 -8.61 -4.75
CA GLY A 91 -7.67 -9.34 -3.62
C GLY A 91 -6.16 -9.61 -3.70
N LYS A 92 -5.39 -8.84 -4.50
CA LYS A 92 -3.93 -9.01 -4.60
C LYS A 92 -3.21 -8.88 -3.26
N THR A 93 -3.50 -7.81 -2.50
CA THR A 93 -2.91 -7.57 -1.18
C THR A 93 -3.30 -8.66 -0.19
N HIS A 94 -4.53 -9.19 -0.27
CA HIS A 94 -4.96 -10.35 0.52
C HIS A 94 -4.08 -11.58 0.24
N LEU A 95 -3.88 -11.93 -1.03
CA LEU A 95 -3.03 -13.06 -1.43
C LEU A 95 -1.57 -12.83 -1.03
N LEU A 96 -1.06 -11.59 -1.14
CA LEU A 96 0.29 -11.24 -0.72
C LEU A 96 0.47 -11.38 0.80
N ALA A 97 -0.51 -10.93 1.59
CA ALA A 97 -0.50 -11.07 3.05
C ALA A 97 -0.61 -12.53 3.48
N ALA A 98 -1.47 -13.32 2.82
CA ALA A 98 -1.58 -14.76 3.05
C ALA A 98 -0.26 -15.47 2.74
N LEU A 99 0.38 -15.16 1.62
CA LEU A 99 1.70 -15.67 1.25
C LEU A 99 2.76 -15.28 2.28
N TRP A 100 2.77 -14.02 2.73
CA TRP A 100 3.70 -13.56 3.76
C TRP A 100 3.52 -14.36 5.06
N LYS A 101 2.31 -14.64 5.51
CA LYS A 101 2.07 -15.48 6.70
C LYS A 101 2.66 -16.87 6.55
N LEU A 102 2.52 -17.49 5.38
CA LEU A 102 2.99 -18.83 5.08
C LEU A 102 4.50 -18.93 4.87
N ALA A 103 5.17 -17.83 4.56
CA ALA A 103 6.61 -17.80 4.36
C ALA A 103 7.35 -18.14 5.67
N PRO A 104 8.38 -19.01 5.65
CA PRO A 104 9.11 -19.39 6.85
C PRO A 104 10.09 -18.29 7.28
N GLY A 105 10.49 -18.31 8.55
CA GLY A 105 11.59 -17.50 9.07
C GLY A 105 11.39 -15.99 8.97
N ARG A 106 12.50 -15.26 8.76
CA ARG A 106 12.48 -13.79 8.68
C ARG A 106 11.93 -13.32 7.34
N LYS A 107 10.99 -12.41 7.38
CA LYS A 107 10.23 -11.94 6.23
C LYS A 107 9.76 -10.50 6.45
N TYR A 108 9.59 -9.76 5.37
CA TYR A 108 9.18 -8.35 5.40
C TYR A 108 8.02 -8.13 4.45
N PHE A 109 7.12 -7.23 4.83
CA PHE A 109 6.00 -6.78 4.01
C PHE A 109 5.97 -5.26 4.01
N GLY A 110 5.98 -4.63 2.85
CA GLY A 110 5.88 -3.18 2.74
C GLY A 110 5.55 -2.77 1.33
N THR A 111 5.23 -1.51 1.15
CA THR A 111 5.08 -0.89 -0.17
C THR A 111 6.44 -0.59 -0.79
N PHE A 112 6.46 -0.35 -2.11
CA PHE A 112 7.66 0.08 -2.81
C PHE A 112 8.32 1.30 -2.16
N ILE A 113 7.50 2.29 -1.77
CA ILE A 113 7.95 3.53 -1.12
C ILE A 113 8.57 3.25 0.27
N GLU A 114 8.07 2.28 1.02
CA GLU A 114 8.62 1.94 2.33
C GLU A 114 10.01 1.29 2.22
N TYR A 115 10.23 0.47 1.21
CA TYR A 115 11.55 -0.10 0.97
C TYR A 115 12.57 0.96 0.48
N THR A 116 12.17 1.89 -0.40
CA THR A 116 13.05 3.00 -0.80
C THR A 116 13.34 3.93 0.35
N ALA A 117 12.34 4.22 1.21
CA ALA A 117 12.52 4.99 2.43
C ALA A 117 13.47 4.30 3.42
N LEU A 118 13.42 2.98 3.55
CA LEU A 118 14.36 2.22 4.37
C LEU A 118 15.79 2.40 3.87
N VAL A 119 16.00 2.37 2.53
CA VAL A 119 17.31 2.66 1.92
C VAL A 119 17.75 4.08 2.22
N GLY A 120 16.83 5.06 2.12
CA GLY A 120 17.12 6.46 2.45
C GLY A 120 17.52 6.66 3.91
N ALA A 121 16.88 5.95 4.84
CA ALA A 121 17.11 6.09 6.29
C ALA A 121 18.40 5.38 6.76
N LEU A 122 18.70 4.20 6.25
CA LEU A 122 19.85 3.39 6.68
C LEU A 122 21.07 3.50 5.77
N GLY A 123 20.88 3.94 4.54
CA GLY A 123 21.83 3.77 3.46
C GLY A 123 21.78 2.38 2.84
N TYR A 124 22.18 2.27 1.57
CA TYR A 124 22.07 1.05 0.77
C TYR A 124 22.71 -0.19 1.41
N ALA A 125 23.97 -0.08 1.81
CA ALA A 125 24.73 -1.23 2.36
C ALA A 125 24.11 -1.77 3.66
N ALA A 126 23.64 -0.89 4.55
CA ALA A 126 23.01 -1.29 5.81
C ALA A 126 21.65 -1.94 5.55
N THR A 127 20.88 -1.44 4.57
CA THR A 127 19.60 -2.03 4.15
C THR A 127 19.81 -3.44 3.58
N VAL A 128 20.78 -3.63 2.67
CA VAL A 128 21.13 -4.97 2.16
C VAL A 128 21.48 -5.90 3.31
N LYS A 129 22.34 -5.47 4.24
CA LYS A 129 22.73 -6.26 5.42
C LYS A 129 21.53 -6.65 6.29
N LEU A 130 20.60 -5.74 6.49
CA LEU A 130 19.38 -5.96 7.27
C LEU A 130 18.47 -7.00 6.61
N LEU A 131 18.22 -6.85 5.31
CA LEU A 131 17.24 -7.68 4.57
C LEU A 131 17.85 -9.02 4.11
N LYS A 132 19.16 -9.13 3.97
CA LYS A 132 19.87 -10.34 3.52
C LYS A 132 19.57 -11.53 4.43
N GLY A 133 19.20 -12.65 3.81
CA GLY A 133 18.81 -13.88 4.52
C GLY A 133 17.35 -13.88 4.99
N ALA A 134 16.54 -12.88 4.61
CA ALA A 134 15.09 -13.00 4.69
C ALA A 134 14.61 -14.07 3.70
N SER A 135 13.62 -14.84 4.11
CA SER A 135 12.98 -15.83 3.23
C SER A 135 12.12 -15.16 2.16
N LEU A 136 11.48 -14.04 2.51
CA LEU A 136 10.56 -13.31 1.66
C LEU A 136 10.68 -11.80 1.85
N LEU A 137 10.69 -11.06 0.72
CA LEU A 137 10.24 -9.69 0.63
C LEU A 137 8.90 -9.66 -0.10
N ALA A 138 7.86 -9.24 0.61
CA ALA A 138 6.55 -8.97 0.04
C ALA A 138 6.44 -7.47 -0.22
N ILE A 139 6.22 -7.07 -1.48
CA ILE A 139 6.16 -5.67 -1.91
C ILE A 139 4.77 -5.38 -2.44
N ASP A 140 3.98 -4.69 -1.65
CA ASP A 140 2.67 -4.24 -2.10
C ASP A 140 2.79 -2.96 -2.93
N GLU A 141 1.93 -2.80 -3.91
CA GLU A 141 1.92 -1.63 -4.80
C GLU A 141 3.28 -1.37 -5.47
N PHE A 142 3.78 -2.38 -6.17
CA PHE A 142 5.03 -2.28 -6.92
C PHE A 142 4.83 -1.35 -8.13
N GLU A 143 5.08 -0.07 -7.91
CA GLU A 143 4.87 1.00 -8.87
C GLU A 143 6.18 1.78 -9.06
N LEU A 144 6.60 1.99 -10.31
CA LEU A 144 7.80 2.73 -10.63
C LEU A 144 7.42 4.18 -10.98
N ASP A 145 7.50 5.06 -10.00
CA ASP A 145 7.14 6.47 -10.13
C ASP A 145 8.36 7.38 -10.31
N ASP A 146 9.55 6.94 -9.86
CA ASP A 146 10.79 7.68 -9.87
C ASP A 146 11.94 6.84 -10.43
N PRO A 147 12.80 7.40 -11.31
CA PRO A 147 13.93 6.68 -11.88
C PRO A 147 15.01 6.29 -10.84
N GLY A 148 15.27 7.15 -9.88
CA GLY A 148 16.25 6.89 -8.81
C GLY A 148 15.83 5.72 -7.94
N ASP A 149 14.58 5.72 -7.52
CA ASP A 149 13.97 4.62 -6.76
C ASP A 149 13.95 3.33 -7.56
N THR A 150 13.67 3.42 -8.87
CA THR A 150 13.71 2.26 -9.78
C THR A 150 15.10 1.62 -9.82
N MET A 151 16.16 2.42 -9.92
CA MET A 151 17.54 1.92 -9.92
C MET A 151 17.92 1.31 -8.58
N ILE A 152 17.59 1.96 -7.49
CA ILE A 152 17.87 1.49 -6.12
C ILE A 152 17.19 0.13 -5.91
N MET A 153 15.91 0.02 -6.23
CA MET A 153 15.15 -1.21 -6.03
C MET A 153 15.61 -2.33 -6.97
N SER A 154 15.90 -2.02 -8.23
CA SER A 154 16.43 -3.02 -9.18
C SER A 154 17.70 -3.67 -8.64
N ARG A 155 18.62 -2.86 -8.12
CA ARG A 155 19.88 -3.33 -7.53
C ARG A 155 19.63 -4.11 -6.23
N LEU A 156 18.81 -3.59 -5.32
CA LEU A 156 18.47 -4.21 -4.05
C LEU A 156 17.86 -5.60 -4.25
N LEU A 157 16.84 -5.70 -5.08
CA LEU A 157 16.17 -6.98 -5.37
C LEU A 157 17.11 -7.95 -6.07
N GLY A 158 18.02 -7.43 -6.92
CA GLY A 158 19.09 -8.23 -7.55
C GLY A 158 20.02 -8.90 -6.55
N GLU A 159 20.54 -8.14 -5.58
CA GLU A 159 21.44 -8.66 -4.55
C GLU A 159 20.73 -9.64 -3.60
N LEU A 160 19.48 -9.32 -3.21
CA LEU A 160 18.73 -10.17 -2.29
C LEU A 160 18.33 -11.50 -2.93
N THR A 161 17.86 -11.48 -4.19
CA THR A 161 17.53 -12.72 -4.91
C THR A 161 18.78 -13.58 -5.16
N ALA A 162 19.93 -12.97 -5.46
CA ALA A 162 21.21 -13.70 -5.58
C ALA A 162 21.64 -14.37 -4.27
N SER A 163 21.18 -13.84 -3.12
CA SER A 163 21.43 -14.43 -1.80
C SER A 163 20.36 -15.41 -1.33
N GLY A 164 19.37 -15.73 -2.19
CA GLY A 164 18.31 -16.73 -1.90
C GLY A 164 17.02 -16.17 -1.34
N THR A 165 16.89 -14.83 -1.19
CA THR A 165 15.64 -14.21 -0.79
C THR A 165 14.62 -14.32 -1.93
N ARG A 166 13.41 -14.76 -1.65
CA ARG A 166 12.30 -14.77 -2.61
C ARG A 166 11.54 -13.45 -2.53
N ILE A 167 10.93 -13.05 -3.65
CA ILE A 167 10.20 -11.79 -3.75
C ILE A 167 8.77 -12.09 -4.18
N ALA A 168 7.80 -11.45 -3.55
CA ALA A 168 6.42 -11.42 -4.04
C ALA A 168 5.98 -9.96 -4.16
N ALA A 169 5.34 -9.61 -5.26
CA ALA A 169 4.92 -8.24 -5.50
C ALA A 169 3.48 -8.18 -6.02
N THR A 170 2.77 -7.10 -5.70
CA THR A 170 1.47 -6.76 -6.31
C THR A 170 1.60 -5.48 -7.11
N SER A 171 0.84 -5.36 -8.18
CA SER A 171 0.70 -4.10 -8.91
C SER A 171 -0.63 -4.04 -9.68
N ASN A 172 -1.02 -2.83 -10.04
CA ASN A 172 -2.12 -2.59 -11.00
C ASN A 172 -1.59 -2.37 -12.43
N THR A 173 -0.28 -2.53 -12.61
CA THR A 173 0.41 -2.31 -13.88
C THR A 173 1.22 -3.56 -14.22
N PRO A 174 1.04 -4.15 -15.41
CA PRO A 174 1.83 -5.31 -15.81
C PRO A 174 3.32 -4.93 -15.89
N PRO A 175 4.24 -5.87 -15.63
CA PRO A 175 5.67 -5.55 -15.51
C PRO A 175 6.29 -4.86 -16.73
N ASN A 176 5.78 -5.13 -17.92
CA ASN A 176 6.25 -4.53 -19.17
C ASN A 176 5.77 -3.07 -19.39
N ALA A 177 4.79 -2.61 -18.61
CA ALA A 177 4.27 -1.24 -18.65
C ALA A 177 4.63 -0.44 -17.38
N LEU A 178 5.51 -0.96 -16.53
CA LEU A 178 5.98 -0.26 -15.33
C LEU A 178 6.71 1.04 -15.73
N GLY A 179 6.37 2.13 -15.05
CA GLY A 179 6.95 3.47 -15.30
C GLY A 179 6.40 4.19 -16.53
N GLU A 180 5.56 3.56 -17.34
CA GLU A 180 4.97 4.17 -18.53
C GLU A 180 4.12 5.39 -18.18
N GLY A 181 4.37 6.52 -18.86
CA GLY A 181 3.66 7.78 -18.64
C GLY A 181 4.05 8.56 -17.37
N ARG A 182 5.02 8.08 -16.57
CA ARG A 182 5.44 8.71 -15.31
C ARG A 182 6.82 9.36 -15.40
N PHE A 183 7.73 8.77 -16.16
CA PHE A 183 9.07 9.30 -16.47
C PHE A 183 9.52 8.75 -17.82
N ALA A 184 10.74 9.11 -18.27
CA ALA A 184 11.29 8.57 -19.52
C ALA A 184 11.64 7.07 -19.34
N ALA A 185 10.62 6.22 -19.22
CA ALA A 185 10.76 4.78 -18.96
C ALA A 185 11.64 4.08 -20.01
N SER A 186 11.70 4.62 -21.24
CA SER A 186 12.58 4.14 -22.31
C SER A 186 14.06 4.10 -21.90
N ASP A 187 14.50 5.03 -21.08
CA ASP A 187 15.89 5.15 -20.63
C ASP A 187 16.24 4.09 -19.55
N PHE A 188 15.22 3.50 -18.95
CA PHE A 188 15.34 2.50 -17.86
C PHE A 188 14.81 1.12 -18.26
N LEU A 189 14.58 0.87 -19.54
CA LEU A 189 14.02 -0.41 -20.03
C LEU A 189 14.82 -1.63 -19.58
N ARG A 190 16.15 -1.51 -19.46
CA ARG A 190 17.01 -2.62 -19.03
C ARG A 190 16.71 -2.99 -17.56
N GLU A 191 16.61 -2.00 -16.69
CA GLU A 191 16.31 -2.16 -15.27
C GLU A 191 14.91 -2.72 -15.07
N ILE A 192 13.93 -2.17 -15.79
CA ILE A 192 12.53 -2.61 -15.75
C ILE A 192 12.40 -4.07 -16.24
N GLN A 193 13.04 -4.41 -17.36
CA GLN A 193 13.06 -5.77 -17.88
C GLN A 193 13.82 -6.72 -16.97
N GLY A 194 14.94 -6.26 -16.38
CA GLY A 194 15.71 -7.01 -15.39
C GLY A 194 14.89 -7.37 -14.15
N LEU A 195 14.04 -6.45 -13.70
CA LEU A 195 13.08 -6.70 -12.63
C LEU A 195 11.99 -7.69 -13.09
N ALA A 196 11.33 -7.42 -14.23
CA ALA A 196 10.25 -8.24 -14.76
C ALA A 196 10.67 -9.71 -14.98
N ASN A 197 11.89 -9.94 -15.46
CA ASN A 197 12.42 -11.29 -15.72
C ASN A 197 12.59 -12.15 -14.47
N ARG A 198 12.66 -11.53 -13.27
CA ARG A 198 12.77 -12.24 -11.98
C ARG A 198 11.45 -12.81 -11.51
N PHE A 199 10.32 -12.36 -12.07
CA PHE A 199 8.99 -12.73 -11.60
C PHE A 199 8.28 -13.74 -12.50
N GLU A 200 7.60 -14.70 -11.90
CA GLU A 200 6.47 -15.37 -12.51
C GLU A 200 5.27 -14.43 -12.42
N ILE A 201 4.72 -14.05 -13.58
CA ILE A 201 3.61 -13.10 -13.65
C ILE A 201 2.31 -13.87 -13.57
N VAL A 202 1.44 -13.47 -12.64
CA VAL A 202 0.11 -14.03 -12.43
C VAL A 202 -0.90 -12.93 -12.59
N ARG A 203 -1.66 -12.98 -13.69
CA ARG A 203 -2.76 -12.06 -13.95
C ARG A 203 -3.98 -12.45 -13.14
N ILE A 204 -4.59 -11.48 -12.48
CA ILE A 204 -5.82 -11.63 -11.70
C ILE A 204 -6.87 -10.69 -12.27
N ASP A 205 -7.84 -11.24 -12.99
CA ASP A 205 -8.94 -10.47 -13.52
C ASP A 205 -10.09 -10.42 -12.52
N GLY A 206 -10.95 -9.42 -12.64
CA GLY A 206 -12.10 -9.25 -11.77
C GLY A 206 -12.67 -7.86 -11.81
N LEU A 207 -13.88 -7.71 -11.30
CA LEU A 207 -14.46 -6.42 -10.97
C LEU A 207 -13.85 -5.90 -9.67
N ASP A 208 -13.78 -4.59 -9.53
CA ASP A 208 -13.38 -3.99 -8.26
C ASP A 208 -14.39 -4.37 -7.18
N TYR A 209 -13.97 -5.28 -6.28
CA TYR A 209 -14.83 -5.80 -5.20
C TYR A 209 -15.38 -4.67 -4.32
N ARG A 210 -14.62 -3.61 -4.14
CA ARG A 210 -15.02 -2.43 -3.35
C ARG A 210 -16.17 -1.67 -4.00
N ARG A 211 -16.31 -1.70 -5.34
CA ARG A 211 -17.45 -1.11 -6.04
C ARG A 211 -18.77 -1.83 -5.78
N ARG A 212 -18.72 -3.10 -5.35
CA ARG A 212 -19.92 -3.87 -4.99
C ARG A 212 -20.46 -3.50 -3.61
N GLU A 213 -19.60 -2.95 -2.72
CA GLU A 213 -19.94 -2.63 -1.34
C GLU A 213 -20.09 -1.13 -1.09
N ILE A 214 -19.60 -0.28 -2.00
CA ILE A 214 -19.59 1.18 -1.83
C ILE A 214 -20.44 1.82 -2.92
N GLU A 215 -21.76 1.64 -2.82
CA GLU A 215 -22.75 2.58 -3.40
C GLU A 215 -22.92 3.70 -2.37
N GLY A 216 -22.27 4.85 -2.58
CA GLY A 216 -22.38 5.99 -1.69
C GLY A 216 -21.53 7.17 -2.15
N HIS A 217 -21.86 8.33 -1.62
CA HIS A 217 -21.07 9.55 -1.73
C HIS A 217 -20.52 9.92 -0.36
N ALA A 218 -19.34 10.52 -0.34
CA ALA A 218 -18.79 11.12 0.87
C ALA A 218 -19.55 12.42 1.18
N VAL A 219 -20.62 12.33 1.94
CA VAL A 219 -21.44 13.50 2.31
C VAL A 219 -20.66 14.35 3.32
N PRO A 220 -20.33 15.62 3.00
CA PRO A 220 -19.68 16.51 3.94
C PRO A 220 -20.65 16.92 5.06
N LEU A 221 -20.12 17.11 6.25
CA LEU A 221 -20.84 17.67 7.39
C LEU A 221 -20.92 19.20 7.25
N ASP A 222 -21.94 19.81 7.85
CA ASP A 222 -21.89 21.23 8.12
C ASP A 222 -20.97 21.52 9.34
N ASP A 223 -20.68 22.80 9.60
CA ASP A 223 -19.74 23.16 10.67
C ASP A 223 -20.24 22.75 12.07
N ALA A 224 -21.55 22.78 12.33
CA ALA A 224 -22.12 22.42 13.61
C ALA A 224 -22.16 20.90 13.80
N GLU A 225 -22.51 20.16 12.76
CA GLU A 225 -22.46 18.70 12.72
C GLU A 225 -21.01 18.20 12.88
N PHE A 226 -20.04 18.87 12.23
CA PHE A 226 -18.63 18.54 12.37
C PHE A 226 -18.13 18.72 13.80
N ASP A 227 -18.44 19.87 14.43
CA ASP A 227 -18.02 20.14 15.82
C ASP A 227 -18.63 19.12 16.81
N SER A 228 -19.88 18.75 16.60
CA SER A 228 -20.54 17.68 17.36
C SER A 228 -19.86 16.33 17.15
N ALA A 229 -19.67 15.92 15.90
CA ALA A 229 -19.07 14.63 15.55
C ALA A 229 -17.63 14.50 16.06
N VAL A 230 -16.83 15.58 15.98
CA VAL A 230 -15.46 15.61 16.54
C VAL A 230 -15.49 15.51 18.06
N THR A 231 -16.44 16.17 18.73
CA THR A 231 -16.60 16.09 20.18
C THR A 231 -16.98 14.69 20.63
N ASP A 232 -17.94 14.08 19.94
CA ASP A 232 -18.38 12.70 20.20
C ASP A 232 -17.26 11.69 19.97
N ALA A 233 -16.52 11.85 18.87
CA ALA A 233 -15.34 11.01 18.56
C ALA A 233 -14.26 11.18 19.63
N ALA A 234 -14.01 12.41 20.12
CA ALA A 234 -13.02 12.68 21.16
C ALA A 234 -13.43 12.10 22.53
N ALA A 235 -14.72 11.95 22.79
CA ALA A 235 -15.22 11.28 23.99
C ALA A 235 -15.09 9.74 23.90
N ALA A 236 -15.13 9.18 22.68
CA ALA A 236 -15.07 7.75 22.43
C ALA A 236 -13.64 7.23 22.20
N GLY A 237 -12.72 8.06 21.68
CA GLY A 237 -11.39 7.62 21.32
C GLY A 237 -10.42 8.76 21.00
N SER A 238 -9.36 8.43 20.27
CA SER A 238 -8.33 9.37 19.86
C SER A 238 -8.68 10.04 18.53
N VAL A 239 -8.91 11.34 18.56
CA VAL A 239 -9.26 12.13 17.37
C VAL A 239 -8.33 13.32 17.19
N THR A 240 -8.07 13.70 15.95
CA THR A 240 -7.45 14.99 15.58
C THR A 240 -8.40 15.77 14.70
N ALA A 241 -8.33 17.11 14.77
CA ALA A 241 -9.11 17.97 13.88
C ALA A 241 -8.27 19.18 13.47
N ASP A 242 -8.18 19.40 12.16
CA ASP A 242 -7.36 20.43 11.56
C ASP A 242 -8.02 21.02 10.31
N ASP A 243 -7.58 22.23 9.95
CA ASP A 243 -7.85 22.82 8.64
C ASP A 243 -7.14 22.03 7.54
N PHE A 244 -7.83 21.78 6.43
CA PHE A 244 -7.34 20.93 5.33
C PHE A 244 -6.05 21.45 4.71
N ASP A 245 -5.95 22.78 4.48
CA ASP A 245 -4.71 23.38 3.93
C ASP A 245 -3.53 23.22 4.88
N ARG A 246 -3.77 23.32 6.19
CA ARG A 246 -2.71 23.09 7.18
C ARG A 246 -2.23 21.65 7.16
N VAL A 247 -3.15 20.68 6.98
CA VAL A 247 -2.79 19.27 6.83
C VAL A 247 -1.95 19.08 5.56
N LEU A 248 -2.38 19.58 4.39
CA LEU A 248 -1.61 19.49 3.15
C LEU A 248 -0.21 20.06 3.30
N LYS A 249 -0.10 21.26 3.88
CA LYS A 249 1.19 21.90 4.17
C LYS A 249 2.06 21.04 5.10
N HIS A 250 1.47 20.44 6.11
CA HIS A 250 2.19 19.56 7.03
C HIS A 250 2.69 18.29 6.32
N LEU A 251 1.86 17.66 5.50
CA LEU A 251 2.24 16.50 4.71
C LEU A 251 3.44 16.76 3.79
N SER A 252 3.61 18.01 3.31
CA SER A 252 4.78 18.38 2.51
C SER A 252 6.09 18.39 3.30
N THR A 253 6.04 18.47 4.63
CA THR A 253 7.20 18.46 5.53
C THR A 253 7.54 17.08 6.10
N VAL A 254 6.63 16.11 5.97
CA VAL A 254 6.80 14.75 6.48
C VAL A 254 6.95 13.78 5.31
N HIS A 255 7.97 12.94 5.32
CA HIS A 255 8.12 11.92 4.27
C HIS A 255 6.98 10.90 4.35
N PRO A 256 6.35 10.48 3.21
CA PRO A 256 5.19 9.58 3.19
C PRO A 256 5.37 8.25 3.95
N SER A 257 6.61 7.73 4.01
CA SER A 257 6.92 6.52 4.81
C SER A 257 6.67 6.67 6.31
N ARG A 258 6.56 7.91 6.80
CA ARG A 258 6.29 8.21 8.21
C ARG A 258 4.82 8.43 8.50
N TYR A 259 3.96 8.40 7.48
CA TYR A 259 2.51 8.62 7.67
C TYR A 259 1.88 7.50 8.50
N VAL A 260 2.44 6.29 8.48
CA VAL A 260 2.03 5.22 9.40
C VAL A 260 2.10 5.66 10.87
N LYS A 261 3.16 6.38 11.25
CA LYS A 261 3.31 6.95 12.61
C LYS A 261 2.49 8.23 12.82
N LEU A 262 2.20 8.95 11.73
CA LEU A 262 1.39 10.17 11.80
C LEU A 262 -0.04 9.84 12.22
N VAL A 263 -0.59 8.73 11.74
CA VAL A 263 -1.96 8.28 12.02
C VAL A 263 -2.05 7.26 13.16
N ASP A 264 -0.92 6.78 13.67
CA ASP A 264 -0.85 5.73 14.69
C ASP A 264 -1.67 6.07 15.94
N GLY A 265 -2.53 5.13 16.32
CA GLY A 265 -3.40 5.25 17.50
C GLY A 265 -4.54 6.26 17.34
N LEU A 266 -4.88 6.70 16.14
CA LEU A 266 -6.08 7.51 15.89
C LEU A 266 -7.28 6.61 15.55
N ASP A 267 -8.44 7.01 16.05
CA ASP A 267 -9.74 6.43 15.70
C ASP A 267 -10.46 7.30 14.67
N ALA A 268 -10.20 8.62 14.68
CA ALA A 268 -10.76 9.53 13.68
C ALA A 268 -9.84 10.72 13.36
N VAL A 269 -10.00 11.27 12.16
CA VAL A 269 -9.37 12.51 11.69
C VAL A 269 -10.44 13.45 11.18
N GLY A 270 -10.50 14.66 11.72
CA GLY A 270 -11.34 15.76 11.27
C GLY A 270 -10.59 16.66 10.28
N LEU A 271 -11.19 16.91 9.12
CA LEU A 271 -10.67 17.79 8.06
C LEU A 271 -11.67 18.91 7.80
N ARG A 272 -11.34 20.13 8.20
CA ARG A 272 -12.21 21.30 8.00
C ARG A 272 -11.87 22.02 6.71
N GLY A 273 -12.89 22.38 5.93
CA GLY A 273 -12.74 23.20 4.73
C GLY A 273 -12.04 22.44 3.58
N VAL A 274 -12.41 21.20 3.37
CA VAL A 274 -11.93 20.42 2.20
C VAL A 274 -12.33 21.14 0.92
N HIS A 275 -11.40 21.20 -0.04
CA HIS A 275 -11.60 21.75 -1.36
C HIS A 275 -10.96 20.87 -2.43
N THR A 276 -11.31 21.07 -3.69
CA THR A 276 -10.71 20.36 -4.82
C THR A 276 -9.23 20.69 -4.94
N LEU A 277 -8.40 19.65 -5.01
CA LEU A 277 -6.95 19.77 -5.16
C LEU A 277 -6.59 20.07 -6.60
N THR A 278 -5.66 21.02 -6.79
CA THR A 278 -5.12 21.44 -8.09
C THR A 278 -3.62 21.14 -8.23
N ASP A 279 -2.90 21.03 -7.10
CA ASP A 279 -1.49 20.65 -7.11
C ASP A 279 -1.32 19.13 -7.05
N GLN A 280 -0.58 18.58 -8.01
CA GLN A 280 -0.37 17.12 -8.12
C GLN A 280 0.46 16.55 -6.97
N ALA A 281 1.42 17.31 -6.44
CA ALA A 281 2.26 16.83 -5.35
C ALA A 281 1.46 16.76 -4.05
N ASP A 282 0.60 17.73 -3.78
CA ASP A 282 -0.31 17.71 -2.63
C ASP A 282 -1.34 16.60 -2.76
N ALA A 283 -1.89 16.40 -3.96
CA ALA A 283 -2.83 15.31 -4.23
C ALA A 283 -2.19 13.92 -3.99
N LEU A 284 -0.97 13.68 -4.43
CA LEU A 284 -0.27 12.41 -4.21
C LEU A 284 0.11 12.19 -2.73
N ARG A 285 0.46 13.26 -1.99
CA ARG A 285 0.68 13.17 -0.54
C ARG A 285 -0.62 12.86 0.20
N PHE A 286 -1.72 13.50 -0.22
CA PHE A 286 -3.04 13.21 0.35
C PHE A 286 -3.48 11.76 0.07
N VAL A 287 -3.25 11.25 -1.15
CA VAL A 287 -3.45 9.82 -1.45
C VAL A 287 -2.68 8.93 -0.48
N ALA A 288 -1.41 9.24 -0.25
CA ALA A 288 -0.58 8.46 0.68
C ALA A 288 -1.09 8.51 2.13
N LEU A 289 -1.64 9.64 2.58
CA LEU A 289 -2.30 9.75 3.88
C LEU A 289 -3.57 8.88 3.92
N VAL A 290 -4.44 9.00 2.91
CA VAL A 290 -5.69 8.22 2.81
C VAL A 290 -5.41 6.72 2.82
N ASP A 291 -4.33 6.29 2.16
CA ASP A 291 -3.92 4.89 2.17
C ASP A 291 -3.63 4.42 3.62
N ARG A 292 -2.94 5.22 4.44
CA ARG A 292 -2.66 4.88 5.85
C ARG A 292 -3.90 4.94 6.74
N LEU A 293 -4.74 5.95 6.57
CA LEU A 293 -6.01 6.04 7.30
C LEU A 293 -6.89 4.80 7.01
N TYR A 294 -6.91 4.36 5.75
CA TYR A 294 -7.66 3.17 5.36
C TYR A 294 -7.05 1.87 5.93
N ASP A 295 -5.73 1.74 5.91
CA ASP A 295 -5.03 0.56 6.44
C ASP A 295 -5.26 0.39 7.94
N ASP A 296 -5.36 1.50 8.70
CA ASP A 296 -5.61 1.52 10.14
C ASP A 296 -7.09 1.70 10.50
N GLN A 297 -7.99 1.77 9.48
CA GLN A 297 -9.45 1.95 9.64
C GLN A 297 -9.81 3.22 10.45
N VAL A 298 -9.07 4.30 10.23
CA VAL A 298 -9.28 5.60 10.87
C VAL A 298 -10.42 6.33 10.17
N ARG A 299 -11.49 6.64 10.88
CA ARG A 299 -12.65 7.36 10.35
C ARG A 299 -12.27 8.78 9.93
N ILE A 300 -12.89 9.29 8.85
CA ILE A 300 -12.71 10.69 8.41
C ILE A 300 -14.02 11.46 8.61
N LEU A 301 -13.91 12.60 9.30
CA LEU A 301 -14.95 13.61 9.44
C LEU A 301 -14.54 14.82 8.59
N ALA A 302 -15.40 15.34 7.73
CA ALA A 302 -14.99 16.41 6.83
C ALA A 302 -16.08 17.45 6.60
N THR A 303 -15.68 18.73 6.44
CA THR A 303 -16.55 19.81 5.93
C THR A 303 -16.01 20.32 4.58
N GLY A 304 -16.84 21.00 3.82
CA GLY A 304 -16.48 21.61 2.55
C GLY A 304 -16.85 20.75 1.34
N THR A 305 -15.93 20.60 0.39
CA THR A 305 -16.15 19.75 -0.80
C THR A 305 -16.27 18.28 -0.40
N PRO A 306 -17.23 17.51 -0.95
CA PRO A 306 -17.29 16.07 -0.75
C PRO A 306 -15.94 15.41 -1.05
N LEU A 307 -15.48 14.48 -0.18
CA LEU A 307 -14.17 13.86 -0.32
C LEU A 307 -14.04 12.99 -1.59
N ASP A 308 -15.13 12.51 -2.15
CA ASP A 308 -15.17 11.82 -3.44
C ASP A 308 -14.96 12.75 -4.64
N ALA A 309 -15.08 14.08 -4.45
CA ALA A 309 -14.83 15.12 -5.43
C ALA A 309 -13.52 15.92 -5.16
N VAL A 310 -12.68 15.47 -4.23
CA VAL A 310 -11.44 16.18 -3.84
C VAL A 310 -10.39 16.21 -4.96
N PHE A 311 -10.40 15.27 -5.89
CA PHE A 311 -9.49 15.25 -7.05
C PHE A 311 -10.19 15.81 -8.27
N GLY A 312 -9.61 16.87 -8.87
CA GLY A 312 -10.18 17.50 -10.06
C GLY A 312 -10.16 16.60 -11.31
N ASP A 313 -10.98 16.95 -12.30
CA ASP A 313 -11.15 16.16 -13.54
C ASP A 313 -9.83 15.95 -14.29
N GLU A 314 -8.93 16.94 -14.32
CA GLU A 314 -7.62 16.83 -14.95
C GLU A 314 -6.75 15.75 -14.29
N MET A 315 -6.81 15.64 -12.96
CA MET A 315 -6.11 14.60 -12.22
C MET A 315 -6.70 13.21 -12.52
N LEU A 316 -8.03 13.12 -12.61
CA LEU A 316 -8.74 11.88 -12.93
C LEU A 316 -8.55 11.45 -14.39
N ALA A 317 -8.07 12.33 -15.28
CA ALA A 317 -7.69 12.03 -16.66
C ALA A 317 -6.18 11.76 -16.83
N GLY A 318 -5.35 12.10 -15.82
CA GLY A 318 -3.90 12.05 -15.89
C GLY A 318 -3.26 10.68 -15.61
N GLY A 319 -1.93 10.63 -15.63
CA GLY A 319 -1.13 9.41 -15.45
C GLY A 319 -1.33 8.71 -14.09
N TYR A 320 -1.73 9.45 -13.06
CA TYR A 320 -2.00 8.94 -11.71
C TYR A 320 -3.48 8.61 -11.45
N ARG A 321 -4.32 8.64 -12.50
CA ARG A 321 -5.77 8.37 -12.41
C ARG A 321 -6.11 7.18 -11.52
N LYS A 322 -5.39 6.08 -11.68
CA LYS A 322 -5.64 4.85 -10.91
C LYS A 322 -5.45 5.05 -9.40
N LYS A 323 -4.46 5.86 -8.99
CA LYS A 323 -4.21 6.17 -7.57
C LYS A 323 -5.33 7.02 -7.00
N TYR A 324 -5.78 8.04 -7.74
CA TYR A 324 -6.87 8.91 -7.32
C TYR A 324 -8.20 8.14 -7.18
N LEU A 325 -8.57 7.31 -8.16
CA LEU A 325 -9.77 6.49 -8.08
C LEU A 325 -9.75 5.52 -6.90
N ARG A 326 -8.59 4.95 -6.58
CA ARG A 326 -8.43 4.13 -5.38
C ARG A 326 -8.64 4.94 -4.11
N ALA A 327 -8.05 6.13 -4.03
CA ALA A 327 -8.20 7.01 -2.89
C ALA A 327 -9.66 7.46 -2.71
N VAL A 328 -10.37 7.79 -3.78
CA VAL A 328 -11.82 8.08 -3.75
C VAL A 328 -12.60 6.94 -3.14
N SER A 329 -12.39 5.70 -3.58
CA SER A 329 -13.07 4.54 -3.00
C SER A 329 -12.78 4.36 -1.51
N ARG A 330 -11.54 4.62 -1.07
CA ARG A 330 -11.15 4.56 0.34
C ARG A 330 -11.77 5.70 1.15
N LEU A 331 -11.82 6.91 0.60
CA LEU A 331 -12.44 8.08 1.24
C LEU A 331 -13.93 7.85 1.49
N ILE A 332 -14.66 7.32 0.50
CA ILE A 332 -16.06 6.95 0.67
C ILE A 332 -16.22 5.92 1.81
N ALA A 333 -15.37 4.89 1.82
CA ALA A 333 -15.42 3.86 2.87
C ALA A 333 -15.15 4.41 4.28
N LEU A 334 -14.22 5.37 4.41
CA LEU A 334 -13.83 5.95 5.70
C LEU A 334 -14.78 7.05 6.21
N THR A 335 -15.66 7.56 5.35
CA THR A 335 -16.68 8.57 5.69
C THR A 335 -18.06 7.99 5.92
N SER A 336 -18.33 6.78 5.42
CA SER A 336 -19.62 6.12 5.64
C SER A 336 -19.74 5.62 7.08
N ASP A 337 -20.89 5.89 7.72
CA ASP A 337 -21.26 5.29 9.00
C ASP A 337 -21.55 3.80 8.77
N GLN A 338 -20.54 2.95 8.75
CA GLN A 338 -20.75 1.51 8.89
C GLN A 338 -20.74 1.17 10.38
N PRO A 339 -21.82 0.55 10.93
CA PRO A 339 -21.75 -0.03 12.24
C PRO A 339 -20.73 -1.19 12.19
N SER A 340 -19.78 -1.15 13.11
CA SER A 340 -18.78 -2.17 13.39
C SER A 340 -19.39 -3.53 13.73
#